data_0b1aec102645b418dc75f65b3c48173a
#
_entry.id   0b1aec102645b418dc75f65b3c48173a
#
_cell.length_a   1.000
_cell.length_b   1.000
_cell.length_c   1.000
_cell.angle_alpha   90.00
_cell.angle_beta   90.00
_cell.angle_gamma   90.00
#
_symmetry.space_group_name_H-M   'P 1'
#
loop_
_entity.id
_entity.type
_entity.pdbx_description
1 polymer ?
#
loop_
_entity_poly.entity_id
_entity_poly.type
_entity_poly.pdbx_seq_one_letter_code
_entity_poly.pdbx_strand_id
1 'polypeptide(L)'
;MPGTLYITGDEQSDALLNGDGTALLIGMLLDQQVSMELAFTGPLKLHQRLGGLDAAAIAAMEPEAFLAACAEKPSIHRFPGSMGRRTQELCQALVERYGGRAEAVWEGVGTGQELVARLEALPGFGKEKSRIFAAVLGKRLGVRPPGWEEAAAPFSDGERRSVADATDPEALAEVRAWKRAKKAAGKAKTD
;
A
#
# COMPACT_ATOMS: atom_id res chain seq x y z
N MET A 1 13.66 -13.21 9.71
CA MET A 1 12.34 -12.61 9.96
C MET A 1 12.14 -11.48 9.00
N PRO A 2 10.99 -11.38 8.35
CA PRO A 2 10.63 -10.17 7.63
C PRO A 2 10.68 -8.98 8.58
N GLY A 3 11.15 -7.86 8.11
CA GLY A 3 11.25 -6.66 8.93
C GLY A 3 9.86 -6.04 9.16
N THR A 4 9.63 -5.48 10.33
CA THR A 4 8.40 -4.77 10.67
C THR A 4 8.34 -3.41 9.96
N LEU A 5 7.19 -3.05 9.41
CA LEU A 5 6.94 -1.71 8.90
C LEU A 5 6.60 -0.76 10.06
N TYR A 6 7.22 0.41 10.03
CA TYR A 6 6.94 1.53 10.90
C TYR A 6 6.67 2.76 10.02
N ILE A 7 5.42 2.95 9.63
CA ILE A 7 5.06 3.94 8.60
C ILE A 7 4.38 5.16 9.20
N THR A 8 3.45 4.93 10.12
CA THR A 8 2.57 5.98 10.64
C THR A 8 3.04 6.56 11.95
N GLY A 9 3.78 5.78 12.74
CA GLY A 9 4.10 6.08 14.12
C GLY A 9 2.94 5.85 15.11
N ASP A 10 1.79 5.38 14.59
CA ASP A 10 0.65 4.93 15.39
C ASP A 10 0.69 3.40 15.49
N GLU A 11 0.79 2.89 16.72
CA GLU A 11 0.97 1.47 16.98
C GLU A 11 -0.15 0.60 16.38
N GLN A 12 -1.40 1.06 16.46
CA GLN A 12 -2.54 0.30 15.94
C GLN A 12 -2.54 0.27 14.40
N SER A 13 -2.25 1.40 13.77
CA SER A 13 -2.14 1.47 12.31
C SER A 13 -1.00 0.59 11.80
N ASP A 14 0.18 0.69 12.40
CA ASP A 14 1.34 -0.08 11.98
C ASP A 14 1.16 -1.59 12.25
N ALA A 15 0.51 -1.98 13.36
CA ALA A 15 0.17 -3.38 13.63
C ALA A 15 -0.80 -3.95 12.58
N LEU A 16 -1.83 -3.19 12.20
CA LEU A 16 -2.77 -3.60 11.16
C LEU A 16 -2.07 -3.79 9.81
N LEU A 17 -1.22 -2.84 9.41
CA LEU A 17 -0.47 -2.92 8.14
C LEU A 17 0.48 -4.11 8.10
N ASN A 18 1.08 -4.47 9.23
CA ASN A 18 1.98 -5.63 9.32
C ASN A 18 1.24 -6.98 9.33
N GLY A 19 -0.04 -7.00 9.67
CA GLY A 19 -0.83 -8.22 9.84
C GLY A 19 -1.90 -8.47 8.78
N ASP A 20 -2.22 -7.49 7.95
CA ASP A 20 -3.34 -7.56 6.99
C ASP A 20 -2.91 -7.06 5.61
N GLY A 21 -2.87 -7.96 4.63
CA GLY A 21 -2.50 -7.65 3.25
C GLY A 21 -3.47 -6.69 2.56
N THR A 22 -4.77 -6.76 2.88
CA THR A 22 -5.78 -5.82 2.35
C THR A 22 -5.53 -4.42 2.88
N ALA A 23 -5.22 -4.28 4.18
CA ALA A 23 -4.85 -3.00 4.78
C ALA A 23 -3.62 -2.40 4.10
N LEU A 24 -2.61 -3.22 3.83
CA LEU A 24 -1.39 -2.79 3.20
C LEU A 24 -1.62 -2.33 1.75
N LEU A 25 -2.43 -3.03 0.98
CA LEU A 25 -2.82 -2.62 -0.38
C LEU A 25 -3.62 -1.31 -0.38
N ILE A 26 -4.57 -1.17 0.53
CA ILE A 26 -5.37 0.06 0.67
C ILE A 26 -4.47 1.24 1.06
N GLY A 27 -3.59 1.07 2.05
CA GLY A 27 -2.64 2.11 2.45
C GLY A 27 -1.77 2.57 1.29
N MET A 28 -1.27 1.63 0.49
CA MET A 28 -0.49 1.93 -0.71
C MET A 28 -1.31 2.63 -1.79
N LEU A 29 -2.57 2.24 -1.99
CA LEU A 29 -3.49 2.94 -2.91
C LEU A 29 -3.70 4.40 -2.49
N LEU A 30 -3.89 4.65 -1.19
CA LEU A 30 -4.13 5.98 -0.64
C LEU A 30 -2.88 6.87 -0.64
N ASP A 31 -1.67 6.31 -0.79
CA ASP A 31 -0.40 7.05 -0.80
C ASP A 31 -0.23 7.84 -2.10
N GLN A 32 -1.05 8.86 -2.26
CA GLN A 32 -0.97 9.81 -3.35
C GLN A 32 -1.54 11.18 -2.93
N GLN A 33 -0.83 12.25 -3.24
CA GLN A 33 -1.23 13.64 -2.96
C GLN A 33 -1.47 13.97 -1.47
N VAL A 34 -1.03 13.11 -0.58
CA VAL A 34 -1.03 13.29 0.88
C VAL A 34 0.29 12.77 1.44
N SER A 35 0.56 13.03 2.72
CA SER A 35 1.72 12.41 3.37
C SER A 35 1.52 10.90 3.48
N MET A 36 2.63 10.17 3.43
CA MET A 36 2.65 8.72 3.58
C MET A 36 1.98 8.28 4.90
N GLU A 37 2.27 8.98 5.99
CA GLU A 37 1.70 8.69 7.29
C GLU A 37 0.19 8.82 7.30
N LEU A 38 -0.33 9.88 6.70
CA LEU A 38 -1.78 10.08 6.60
C LEU A 38 -2.43 8.98 5.75
N ALA A 39 -1.84 8.65 4.60
CA ALA A 39 -2.35 7.61 3.71
C ALA A 39 -2.47 6.27 4.43
N PHE A 40 -1.44 5.86 5.14
CA PHE A 40 -1.37 4.56 5.81
C PHE A 40 -2.14 4.48 7.14
N THR A 41 -2.67 5.59 7.66
CA THR A 41 -3.68 5.56 8.73
C THR A 41 -5.11 5.32 8.21
N GLY A 42 -5.34 5.50 6.92
CA GLY A 42 -6.65 5.30 6.30
C GLY A 42 -7.24 3.91 6.51
N PRO A 43 -6.47 2.81 6.33
CA PRO A 43 -6.94 1.46 6.56
C PRO A 43 -7.49 1.22 7.97
N LEU A 44 -6.83 1.72 9.02
CA LEU A 44 -7.33 1.58 10.39
C LEU A 44 -8.67 2.27 10.59
N LYS A 45 -8.86 3.45 10.02
CA LYS A 45 -10.14 4.19 10.09
C LYS A 45 -11.27 3.36 9.46
N LEU A 46 -11.02 2.79 8.28
CA LEU A 46 -11.99 1.90 7.63
C LEU A 46 -12.24 0.62 8.45
N HIS A 47 -11.18 0.00 8.95
CA HIS A 47 -11.29 -1.20 9.79
C HIS A 47 -12.20 -0.96 11.00
N GLN A 48 -12.02 0.16 11.69
CA GLN A 48 -12.83 0.53 12.87
C GLN A 48 -14.29 0.79 12.50
N ARG A 49 -14.56 1.42 11.37
CA ARG A 49 -15.91 1.79 10.92
C ARG A 49 -16.70 0.62 10.37
N LEU A 50 -16.00 -0.30 9.67
CA LEU A 50 -16.61 -1.44 9.00
C LEU A 50 -16.56 -2.74 9.82
N GLY A 51 -15.80 -2.74 10.92
CA GLY A 51 -15.57 -3.96 11.72
C GLY A 51 -14.58 -4.94 11.10
N GLY A 52 -13.79 -4.49 10.12
CA GLY A 52 -12.79 -5.29 9.41
C GLY A 52 -12.52 -4.76 8.01
N LEU A 53 -11.54 -5.36 7.31
CA LEU A 53 -11.18 -5.04 5.94
C LEU A 53 -11.35 -6.26 5.00
N ASP A 54 -12.48 -6.94 5.11
CA ASP A 54 -12.82 -8.01 4.19
C ASP A 54 -13.10 -7.43 2.78
N ALA A 55 -12.30 -7.83 1.80
CA ALA A 55 -12.42 -7.30 0.44
C ALA A 55 -13.77 -7.64 -0.21
N ALA A 56 -14.32 -8.83 0.08
CA ALA A 56 -15.62 -9.23 -0.45
C ALA A 56 -16.76 -8.41 0.16
N ALA A 57 -16.70 -8.16 1.47
CA ALA A 57 -17.67 -7.30 2.15
C ALA A 57 -17.63 -5.86 1.60
N ILE A 58 -16.43 -5.27 1.45
CA ILE A 58 -16.26 -3.94 0.88
C ILE A 58 -16.75 -3.87 -0.57
N ALA A 59 -16.40 -4.86 -1.39
CA ALA A 59 -16.83 -4.92 -2.79
C ALA A 59 -18.36 -5.01 -2.94
N ALA A 60 -19.04 -5.66 -2.00
CA ALA A 60 -20.48 -5.86 -1.99
C ALA A 60 -21.27 -4.70 -1.37
N MET A 61 -20.61 -3.75 -0.69
CA MET A 61 -21.28 -2.61 -0.09
C MET A 61 -21.91 -1.70 -1.15
N GLU A 62 -23.05 -1.11 -0.80
CA GLU A 62 -23.60 -0.02 -1.61
C GLU A 62 -22.59 1.12 -1.70
N PRO A 63 -22.28 1.62 -2.91
CA PRO A 63 -21.23 2.60 -3.10
C PRO A 63 -21.37 3.87 -2.23
N GLU A 64 -22.58 4.39 -2.10
CA GLU A 64 -22.83 5.57 -1.27
C GLU A 64 -22.56 5.33 0.21
N ALA A 65 -22.91 4.15 0.73
CA ALA A 65 -22.66 3.77 2.11
C ALA A 65 -21.14 3.64 2.37
N PHE A 66 -20.41 3.01 1.45
CA PHE A 66 -18.95 2.91 1.55
C PHE A 66 -18.28 4.29 1.47
N LEU A 67 -18.69 5.15 0.54
CA LEU A 67 -18.16 6.50 0.42
C LEU A 67 -18.44 7.35 1.66
N ALA A 68 -19.61 7.19 2.28
CA ALA A 68 -19.92 7.86 3.56
C ALA A 68 -18.93 7.43 4.67
N ALA A 69 -18.63 6.12 4.77
CA ALA A 69 -17.63 5.61 5.71
C ALA A 69 -16.22 6.18 5.42
N CYS A 70 -15.86 6.37 4.15
CA CYS A 70 -14.58 6.98 3.75
C CYS A 70 -14.51 8.45 4.13
N ALA A 71 -15.61 9.18 4.00
CA ALA A 71 -15.69 10.63 4.23
C ALA A 71 -15.92 11.02 5.70
N GLU A 72 -16.36 10.08 6.56
CA GLU A 72 -16.53 10.31 7.99
C GLU A 72 -15.26 10.90 8.60
N LYS A 73 -15.42 11.93 9.45
CA LYS A 73 -14.28 12.62 10.05
C LYS A 73 -13.69 11.86 11.24
N PRO A 74 -12.36 11.74 11.30
CA PRO A 74 -11.34 12.14 10.33
C PRO A 74 -11.37 11.26 9.08
N SER A 75 -11.49 11.87 7.89
CA SER A 75 -11.60 11.12 6.63
C SER A 75 -10.36 10.27 6.33
N ILE A 76 -10.53 9.23 5.51
CA ILE A 76 -9.41 8.33 5.14
C ILE A 76 -8.37 9.02 4.26
N HIS A 77 -8.76 10.10 3.57
CA HIS A 77 -7.92 10.80 2.60
C HIS A 77 -8.45 12.24 2.41
N ARG A 78 -7.59 13.11 1.87
CA ARG A 78 -7.98 14.48 1.48
C ARG A 78 -9.13 14.49 0.44
N PHE A 79 -9.16 13.46 -0.43
CA PHE A 79 -10.19 13.26 -1.45
C PHE A 79 -10.95 11.94 -1.21
N PRO A 80 -11.77 11.86 -0.16
CA PRO A 80 -12.34 10.57 0.27
C PRO A 80 -13.31 9.97 -0.74
N GLY A 81 -14.00 10.79 -1.54
CA GLY A 81 -14.92 10.30 -2.57
C GLY A 81 -14.20 9.56 -3.70
N SER A 82 -13.17 10.16 -4.30
CA SER A 82 -12.44 9.51 -5.38
C SER A 82 -11.58 8.35 -4.88
N MET A 83 -10.94 8.49 -3.73
CA MET A 83 -10.13 7.42 -3.14
C MET A 83 -11.00 6.28 -2.62
N GLY A 84 -12.17 6.56 -2.09
CA GLY A 84 -13.15 5.54 -1.71
C GLY A 84 -13.59 4.69 -2.90
N ARG A 85 -13.94 5.32 -4.03
CA ARG A 85 -14.28 4.57 -5.26
C ARG A 85 -13.15 3.64 -5.69
N ARG A 86 -11.90 4.15 -5.74
CA ARG A 86 -10.73 3.35 -6.11
C ARG A 86 -10.45 2.22 -5.12
N THR A 87 -10.70 2.44 -3.83
CA THR A 87 -10.59 1.40 -2.80
C THR A 87 -11.61 0.29 -3.03
N GLN A 88 -12.85 0.63 -3.34
CA GLN A 88 -13.89 -0.34 -3.65
C GLN A 88 -13.58 -1.10 -4.95
N GLU A 89 -13.11 -0.43 -5.99
CA GLU A 89 -12.64 -1.05 -7.23
C GLU A 89 -11.46 -2.01 -7.00
N LEU A 90 -10.52 -1.66 -6.12
CA LEU A 90 -9.44 -2.54 -5.70
C LEU A 90 -9.99 -3.81 -5.04
N CYS A 91 -10.93 -3.68 -4.11
CA CYS A 91 -11.56 -4.81 -3.45
C CYS A 91 -12.36 -5.69 -4.43
N GLN A 92 -13.06 -5.10 -5.40
CA GLN A 92 -13.74 -5.82 -6.48
C GLN A 92 -12.74 -6.64 -7.31
N ALA A 93 -11.60 -6.04 -7.70
CA ALA A 93 -10.55 -6.75 -8.42
C ALA A 93 -9.94 -7.90 -7.62
N LEU A 94 -9.77 -7.73 -6.30
CA LEU A 94 -9.33 -8.80 -5.41
C LEU A 94 -10.33 -9.96 -5.38
N VAL A 95 -11.63 -9.67 -5.32
CA VAL A 95 -12.68 -10.70 -5.35
C VAL A 95 -12.67 -11.45 -6.68
N GLU A 96 -12.68 -10.73 -7.79
CA GLU A 96 -12.78 -11.30 -9.14
C GLU A 96 -11.58 -12.17 -9.52
N ARG A 97 -10.37 -11.75 -9.15
CA ARG A 97 -9.12 -12.35 -9.62
C ARG A 97 -8.42 -13.21 -8.58
N TYR A 98 -8.66 -12.95 -7.30
CA TYR A 98 -7.89 -13.53 -6.18
C TYR A 98 -8.78 -14.08 -5.06
N GLY A 99 -10.06 -14.26 -5.31
CA GLY A 99 -11.02 -14.83 -4.34
C GLY A 99 -11.17 -13.97 -3.07
N GLY A 100 -10.92 -12.67 -3.16
CA GLY A 100 -11.01 -11.72 -2.03
C GLY A 100 -9.78 -11.72 -1.12
N ARG A 101 -8.71 -12.46 -1.46
CA ARG A 101 -7.48 -12.55 -0.66
C ARG A 101 -6.38 -11.68 -1.25
N ALA A 102 -5.95 -10.69 -0.49
CA ALA A 102 -4.84 -9.82 -0.91
C ALA A 102 -3.55 -10.61 -1.13
N GLU A 103 -3.24 -11.55 -0.24
CA GLU A 103 -2.03 -12.38 -0.30
C GLU A 103 -1.95 -13.22 -1.57
N ALA A 104 -3.08 -13.61 -2.14
CA ALA A 104 -3.11 -14.36 -3.39
C ALA A 104 -2.54 -13.59 -4.59
N VAL A 105 -2.44 -12.26 -4.49
CA VAL A 105 -1.77 -11.43 -5.52
C VAL A 105 -0.30 -11.81 -5.67
N TRP A 106 0.38 -12.07 -4.55
CA TRP A 106 1.82 -12.39 -4.52
C TRP A 106 2.14 -13.84 -4.19
N GLU A 107 1.17 -14.64 -3.79
CA GLU A 107 1.36 -16.07 -3.61
C GLU A 107 1.57 -16.79 -4.95
N GLY A 108 2.49 -17.75 -4.97
CA GLY A 108 2.71 -18.62 -6.14
C GLY A 108 3.25 -17.92 -7.39
N VAL A 109 3.76 -16.69 -7.28
CA VAL A 109 4.42 -16.03 -8.41
C VAL A 109 5.75 -16.69 -8.75
N GLY A 110 6.02 -16.91 -10.03
CA GLY A 110 7.25 -17.57 -10.50
C GLY A 110 8.43 -16.64 -10.66
N THR A 111 8.19 -15.34 -10.90
CA THR A 111 9.25 -14.33 -11.13
C THR A 111 8.89 -12.97 -10.54
N GLY A 112 9.90 -12.12 -10.34
CA GLY A 112 9.70 -10.72 -9.92
C GLY A 112 8.92 -9.90 -10.94
N GLN A 113 9.11 -10.16 -12.22
CA GLN A 113 8.33 -9.51 -13.29
C GLN A 113 6.86 -9.89 -13.24
N GLU A 114 6.55 -11.16 -12.98
CA GLU A 114 5.16 -11.60 -12.79
C GLU A 114 4.53 -10.92 -11.57
N LEU A 115 5.28 -10.81 -10.47
CA LEU A 115 4.82 -10.11 -9.26
C LEU A 115 4.45 -8.66 -9.59
N VAL A 116 5.35 -7.92 -10.23
CA VAL A 116 5.10 -6.52 -10.60
C VAL A 116 3.93 -6.42 -11.57
N ALA A 117 3.82 -7.31 -12.57
CA ALA A 117 2.72 -7.33 -13.51
C ALA A 117 1.35 -7.56 -12.84
N ARG A 118 1.26 -8.47 -11.85
CA ARG A 118 0.04 -8.68 -11.07
C ARG A 118 -0.34 -7.44 -10.25
N LEU A 119 0.64 -6.74 -9.67
CA LEU A 119 0.42 -5.51 -8.94
C LEU A 119 -0.01 -4.37 -9.87
N GLU A 120 0.61 -4.19 -11.03
CA GLU A 120 0.23 -3.18 -12.03
C GLU A 120 -1.19 -3.39 -12.57
N ALA A 121 -1.68 -4.62 -12.57
CA ALA A 121 -3.05 -4.95 -12.96
C ALA A 121 -4.12 -4.57 -11.91
N LEU A 122 -3.72 -4.19 -10.71
CA LEU A 122 -4.64 -3.73 -9.66
C LEU A 122 -5.07 -2.28 -9.91
N PRO A 123 -6.35 -1.93 -9.69
CA PRO A 123 -6.82 -0.56 -9.78
C PRO A 123 -6.00 0.40 -8.91
N GLY A 124 -5.52 1.48 -9.49
CA GLY A 124 -4.76 2.51 -8.79
C GLY A 124 -3.27 2.22 -8.58
N PHE A 125 -2.77 1.08 -9.10
CA PHE A 125 -1.35 0.70 -9.04
C PHE A 125 -0.67 0.95 -10.38
N GLY A 126 0.06 2.07 -10.49
CA GLY A 126 0.93 2.32 -11.65
C GLY A 126 2.31 1.67 -11.48
N LYS A 127 3.17 1.84 -12.47
CA LYS A 127 4.51 1.21 -12.52
C LYS A 127 5.36 1.49 -11.28
N GLU A 128 5.46 2.75 -10.87
CA GLU A 128 6.26 3.13 -9.69
C GLU A 128 5.69 2.51 -8.40
N LYS A 129 4.38 2.65 -8.18
CA LYS A 129 3.69 2.12 -7.01
C LYS A 129 3.83 0.60 -6.91
N SER A 130 3.73 -0.11 -8.03
CA SER A 130 3.90 -1.57 -8.08
C SER A 130 5.32 -2.01 -7.73
N ARG A 131 6.33 -1.28 -8.19
CA ARG A 131 7.74 -1.53 -7.82
C ARG A 131 8.00 -1.26 -6.34
N ILE A 132 7.46 -0.17 -5.80
CA ILE A 132 7.56 0.14 -4.36
C ILE A 132 6.89 -0.98 -3.55
N PHE A 133 5.70 -1.43 -3.96
CA PHE A 133 5.00 -2.49 -3.25
C PHE A 133 5.71 -3.84 -3.35
N ALA A 134 6.29 -4.17 -4.51
CA ALA A 134 7.15 -5.35 -4.66
C ALA A 134 8.37 -5.28 -3.73
N ALA A 135 8.96 -4.08 -3.54
CA ALA A 135 10.03 -3.87 -2.57
C ALA A 135 9.55 -4.06 -1.11
N VAL A 136 8.34 -3.60 -0.78
CA VAL A 136 7.72 -3.89 0.54
C VAL A 136 7.60 -5.39 0.75
N LEU A 137 7.04 -6.11 -0.21
CA LEU A 137 6.87 -7.55 -0.15
C LEU A 137 8.22 -8.29 0.00
N GLY A 138 9.23 -7.94 -0.79
CA GLY A 138 10.55 -8.56 -0.74
C GLY A 138 11.32 -8.24 0.55
N LYS A 139 11.34 -6.98 0.95
CA LYS A 139 12.12 -6.54 2.11
C LYS A 139 11.45 -6.88 3.45
N ARG A 140 10.11 -6.83 3.52
CA ARG A 140 9.37 -6.93 4.79
C ARG A 140 8.62 -8.24 4.97
N LEU A 141 8.04 -8.78 3.91
CA LEU A 141 7.23 -10.01 3.97
C LEU A 141 7.96 -11.25 3.44
N GLY A 142 9.19 -11.11 2.98
CA GLY A 142 10.00 -12.23 2.49
C GLY A 142 9.55 -12.83 1.16
N VAL A 143 8.69 -12.12 0.41
CA VAL A 143 8.24 -12.53 -0.93
C VAL A 143 9.32 -12.17 -1.95
N ARG A 144 10.19 -13.13 -2.26
CA ARG A 144 11.38 -12.93 -3.09
C ARG A 144 11.46 -13.92 -4.25
N PRO A 145 10.52 -13.83 -5.23
CA PRO A 145 10.62 -14.68 -6.41
C PRO A 145 11.89 -14.34 -7.22
N PRO A 146 12.42 -15.25 -8.04
CA PRO A 146 13.59 -14.99 -8.87
C PRO A 146 13.45 -13.67 -9.66
N GLY A 147 14.48 -12.82 -9.60
CA GLY A 147 14.49 -11.50 -10.28
C GLY A 147 13.65 -10.40 -9.59
N TRP A 148 13.22 -10.60 -8.35
CA TRP A 148 12.41 -9.59 -7.63
C TRP A 148 13.15 -8.26 -7.43
N GLU A 149 14.47 -8.32 -7.18
CA GLU A 149 15.27 -7.11 -6.96
C GLU A 149 15.32 -6.23 -8.22
N GLU A 150 15.54 -6.84 -9.37
CA GLU A 150 15.53 -6.15 -10.66
C GLU A 150 14.14 -5.58 -10.99
N ALA A 151 13.10 -6.38 -10.75
CA ALA A 151 11.73 -5.97 -11.04
C ALA A 151 11.27 -4.81 -10.13
N ALA A 152 11.69 -4.77 -8.88
CA ALA A 152 11.37 -3.73 -7.91
C ALA A 152 12.34 -2.53 -7.92
N ALA A 153 13.39 -2.57 -8.76
CA ALA A 153 14.39 -1.50 -8.80
C ALA A 153 13.75 -0.14 -9.15
N PRO A 154 14.25 0.96 -8.57
CA PRO A 154 15.39 1.06 -7.64
C PRO A 154 15.03 0.81 -6.16
N PHE A 155 13.79 0.51 -5.82
CA PHE A 155 13.28 0.44 -4.44
C PHE A 155 13.72 -0.83 -3.69
N SER A 156 14.29 -1.79 -4.39
CA SER A 156 14.87 -3.02 -3.83
C SER A 156 16.25 -2.85 -3.23
N ASP A 157 16.95 -1.75 -3.54
CA ASP A 157 18.31 -1.47 -3.04
C ASP A 157 18.35 -1.14 -1.53
N GLY A 158 19.53 -0.83 -1.00
CA GLY A 158 19.73 -0.50 0.41
C GLY A 158 19.43 0.94 0.81
N GLU A 159 19.05 1.79 -0.16
CA GLU A 159 18.77 3.19 0.12
C GLU A 159 17.38 3.41 0.73
N ARG A 160 17.29 4.35 1.68
CA ARG A 160 16.04 4.69 2.36
C ARG A 160 15.24 5.72 1.57
N ARG A 161 14.44 5.26 0.59
CA ARG A 161 13.73 6.14 -0.35
C ARG A 161 12.23 5.91 -0.48
N SER A 162 11.70 4.87 0.09
CA SER A 162 10.27 4.52 -0.03
C SER A 162 9.69 3.95 1.26
N VAL A 163 8.37 3.73 1.26
CA VAL A 163 7.69 3.05 2.36
C VAL A 163 8.27 1.67 2.69
N ALA A 164 8.88 1.00 1.70
CA ALA A 164 9.56 -0.28 1.91
C ALA A 164 10.73 -0.20 2.92
N ASP A 165 11.23 0.98 3.18
CA ASP A 165 12.40 1.25 4.02
C ASP A 165 12.03 1.83 5.39
N ALA A 166 10.76 2.11 5.64
CA ALA A 166 10.24 2.66 6.90
C ALA A 166 10.10 1.54 7.95
N THR A 167 11.14 1.31 8.73
CA THR A 167 11.24 0.20 9.69
C THR A 167 11.27 0.64 11.15
N ASP A 168 11.59 1.89 11.37
CA ASP A 168 11.75 2.52 12.68
C ASP A 168 11.65 4.04 12.53
N PRO A 169 11.61 4.82 13.64
CA PRO A 169 11.49 6.28 13.57
C PRO A 169 12.63 6.96 12.80
N GLU A 170 13.85 6.45 12.87
CA GLU A 170 15.01 7.01 12.18
C GLU A 170 14.88 6.76 10.67
N ALA A 171 14.63 5.52 10.26
CA ALA A 171 14.41 5.16 8.87
C ALA A 171 13.25 5.94 8.24
N LEU A 172 12.15 6.10 8.97
CA LEU A 172 11.01 6.91 8.53
C LEU A 172 11.40 8.37 8.31
N ALA A 173 12.21 8.96 9.21
CA ALA A 173 12.69 10.33 9.07
C ALA A 173 13.58 10.49 7.82
N GLU A 174 14.45 9.52 7.54
CA GLU A 174 15.30 9.53 6.34
C GLU A 174 14.48 9.39 5.04
N VAL A 175 13.49 8.50 5.02
CA VAL A 175 12.56 8.37 3.87
C VAL A 175 11.82 9.68 3.62
N ARG A 176 11.35 10.34 4.67
CA ARG A 176 10.70 11.67 4.57
C ARG A 176 11.65 12.73 4.01
N ALA A 177 12.88 12.74 4.48
CA ALA A 177 13.92 13.69 4.03
C ALA A 177 14.23 13.47 2.54
N TRP A 178 14.38 12.22 2.12
CA TRP A 178 14.61 11.87 0.73
C TRP A 178 13.44 12.31 -0.18
N LYS A 179 12.19 12.02 0.21
CA LYS A 179 11.00 12.43 -0.53
C LYS A 179 10.91 13.97 -0.67
N ARG A 180 11.22 14.71 0.39
CA ARG A 180 11.24 16.19 0.35
C ARG A 180 12.31 16.71 -0.59
N ALA A 181 13.53 16.17 -0.53
CA ALA A 181 14.63 16.57 -1.40
C ALA A 181 14.31 16.31 -2.88
N LYS A 182 13.73 15.16 -3.20
CA LYS A 182 13.29 14.83 -4.57
C LYS A 182 12.19 15.74 -5.07
N LYS A 183 11.20 16.06 -4.25
CA LYS A 183 10.14 17.01 -4.59
C LYS A 183 10.71 18.42 -4.83
N ALA A 184 11.61 18.89 -3.99
CA ALA A 184 12.25 20.20 -4.14
C ALA A 184 13.12 20.26 -5.40
N ALA A 185 13.78 19.16 -5.80
CA ALA A 185 14.56 19.06 -7.02
C ALA A 185 13.70 18.93 -8.30
N GLY A 186 12.38 18.76 -8.17
CA GLY A 186 11.46 18.54 -9.29
C GLY A 186 11.70 17.24 -10.05
N LYS A 187 12.35 16.25 -9.42
CA LYS A 187 12.69 14.96 -10.03
C LYS A 187 11.70 13.88 -9.63
N ALA A 188 11.51 12.88 -10.50
CA ALA A 188 10.77 11.68 -10.16
C ALA A 188 11.52 10.85 -9.10
N LYS A 189 10.80 10.05 -8.30
CA LYS A 189 11.39 9.21 -7.25
C LYS A 189 12.33 8.12 -7.78
N THR A 190 12.21 7.80 -9.06
CA THR A 190 12.99 6.76 -9.75
C THR A 190 14.30 7.25 -10.37
N ASP A 191 14.53 8.55 -10.36
CA ASP A 191 15.74 9.17 -10.91
C ASP A 191 16.92 9.18 -9.92
#